data_615c1d03b91027f25cdc3c91cdccdb99
#
_entry.id   615c1d03b91027f25cdc3c91cdccdb99
#
_cell.length_a   1.000
_cell.length_b   1.000
_cell.length_c   1.000
_cell.angle_alpha   90.00
_cell.angle_beta   90.00
_cell.angle_gamma   90.00
#
_symmetry.space_group_name_H-M   'P 1'
#
loop_
_entity.id
_entity.type
_entity.pdbx_description
1 polymer ?
#
loop_
_entity_poly.entity_id
_entity_poly.type
_entity_poly.pdbx_seq_one_letter_code
_entity_poly.pdbx_strand_id
1 'polypeptide(L)'
;LSGINVNDDTAPFLEVYSDDKTSCVVIKVTDNSAFDMGELNNPRRLYIDVQKDYEYSITKELEPGLTQISYYSKKSGVKQHAQLVEVSPKYFKFVPVLGGGDKMAKNTVSAMSDYVNAAVAENASYFGSGKELYGVTKIAGDLVSSMYLTRTGFGVLADGTPYIGDVSYSGIVQSKNGDVYVSGLNGTRTSDSVMLYNQYYGKSTGTDNSGIEYVVKD
;
A
#
# COMPACT_ATOMS: atom_id res chain seq x y z
N LEU A 1 -0.10 -14.30 40.99
CA LEU A 1 0.17 -14.97 39.72
C LEU A 1 1.49 -14.47 39.11
N SER A 2 2.63 -14.83 39.73
CA SER A 2 3.94 -14.66 39.10
C SER A 2 4.15 -15.81 38.12
N GLY A 3 4.18 -15.56 36.83
CA GLY A 3 4.55 -16.57 35.85
C GLY A 3 3.52 -16.90 34.77
N ILE A 4 2.58 -16.00 34.48
CA ILE A 4 1.78 -16.13 33.25
C ILE A 4 2.69 -15.79 32.07
N ASN A 5 3.01 -16.81 31.29
CA ASN A 5 3.72 -16.62 30.03
C ASN A 5 2.66 -16.44 28.95
N VAL A 6 2.49 -15.20 28.50
CA VAL A 6 1.58 -14.85 27.42
C VAL A 6 2.39 -14.83 26.14
N ASN A 7 2.04 -15.67 25.20
CA ASN A 7 2.62 -15.64 23.87
C ASN A 7 2.10 -14.37 23.14
N ASP A 8 2.92 -13.71 22.33
CA ASP A 8 2.55 -12.49 21.59
C ASP A 8 1.26 -12.63 20.77
N ASP A 9 0.97 -13.82 20.28
CA ASP A 9 -0.26 -14.15 19.54
C ASP A 9 -1.52 -14.09 20.43
N THR A 10 -1.40 -14.01 21.75
CA THR A 10 -2.53 -14.07 22.69
C THR A 10 -2.71 -12.81 23.53
N ALA A 11 -1.76 -11.87 23.46
CA ALA A 11 -1.73 -10.69 24.30
C ALA A 11 -3.04 -9.89 24.39
N PRO A 12 -3.75 -9.59 23.28
CA PRO A 12 -5.00 -8.84 23.33
C PRO A 12 -6.23 -9.65 23.75
N PHE A 13 -6.11 -10.96 23.87
CA PHE A 13 -7.22 -11.85 24.29
C PHE A 13 -7.16 -12.21 25.75
N LEU A 14 -6.04 -11.95 26.43
CA LEU A 14 -5.83 -12.36 27.79
C LEU A 14 -5.84 -11.15 28.73
N GLU A 15 -6.80 -11.12 29.61
CA GLU A 15 -6.86 -10.18 30.72
C GLU A 15 -6.74 -10.92 32.04
N VAL A 16 -5.93 -10.42 32.94
CA VAL A 16 -5.71 -11.02 34.26
C VAL A 16 -6.05 -9.99 35.33
N TYR A 17 -6.98 -10.33 36.19
CA TYR A 17 -7.36 -9.51 37.34
C TYR A 17 -7.04 -10.29 38.63
N SER A 18 -6.54 -9.62 39.61
CA SER A 18 -6.40 -10.19 40.97
C SER A 18 -6.79 -9.16 42.00
N ASP A 19 -7.55 -9.59 42.97
CA ASP A 19 -7.77 -8.91 44.21
C ASP A 19 -7.21 -9.75 45.40
N ASP A 20 -7.43 -9.31 46.63
CA ASP A 20 -6.93 -10.00 47.81
C ASP A 20 -7.47 -11.42 48.01
N LYS A 21 -8.51 -11.81 47.29
CA LYS A 21 -9.20 -13.10 47.48
C LYS A 21 -9.31 -13.91 46.20
N THR A 22 -9.29 -13.27 45.03
CA THR A 22 -9.62 -13.91 43.77
C THR A 22 -8.64 -13.51 42.70
N SER A 23 -8.23 -14.49 41.89
CA SER A 23 -7.55 -14.23 40.60
C SER A 23 -8.43 -14.72 39.47
N CYS A 24 -8.64 -13.86 38.49
CA CYS A 24 -9.47 -14.15 37.33
C CYS A 24 -8.63 -14.00 36.07
N VAL A 25 -8.71 -15.01 35.20
CA VAL A 25 -8.13 -14.96 33.86
C VAL A 25 -9.28 -14.93 32.87
N VAL A 26 -9.34 -13.87 32.08
CA VAL A 26 -10.35 -13.72 31.03
C VAL A 26 -9.68 -13.90 29.69
N ILE A 27 -10.16 -14.88 28.92
CA ILE A 27 -9.70 -15.15 27.55
C ILE A 27 -10.85 -14.77 26.63
N LYS A 28 -10.63 -13.75 25.81
CA LYS A 28 -11.59 -13.35 24.77
C LYS A 28 -11.39 -14.22 23.55
N VAL A 29 -12.45 -14.89 23.15
CA VAL A 29 -12.45 -15.82 22.01
C VAL A 29 -13.57 -15.45 21.04
N THR A 30 -13.46 -15.92 19.81
CA THR A 30 -14.56 -15.80 18.83
C THR A 30 -15.71 -16.71 19.24
N ASP A 31 -16.92 -16.36 18.82
CA ASP A 31 -18.13 -17.17 19.08
C ASP A 31 -17.90 -18.64 18.69
N ASN A 32 -18.32 -19.55 19.56
CA ASN A 32 -18.17 -21.01 19.41
C ASN A 32 -16.75 -21.58 19.46
N SER A 33 -15.78 -20.84 20.01
CA SER A 33 -14.44 -21.43 20.23
C SER A 33 -14.50 -22.55 21.26
N ALA A 34 -14.03 -23.72 20.88
CA ALA A 34 -13.84 -24.83 21.82
C ALA A 34 -12.66 -24.56 22.75
N PHE A 35 -12.76 -24.97 24.00
CA PHE A 35 -11.67 -24.89 24.97
C PHE A 35 -11.58 -26.16 25.81
N ASP A 36 -10.39 -26.44 26.28
CA ASP A 36 -10.07 -27.45 27.27
C ASP A 36 -9.29 -26.84 28.43
N MET A 37 -9.53 -27.30 29.63
CA MET A 37 -8.80 -26.82 30.80
C MET A 37 -8.54 -27.93 31.80
N GLY A 38 -7.41 -27.85 32.49
CA GLY A 38 -7.09 -28.82 33.48
C GLY A 38 -5.85 -28.43 34.30
N GLU A 39 -5.43 -29.37 35.14
CA GLU A 39 -4.25 -29.19 35.99
C GLU A 39 -3.10 -30.13 35.59
N LEU A 40 -1.91 -29.60 35.63
CA LEU A 40 -0.66 -30.35 35.49
C LEU A 40 0.08 -30.37 36.86
N ASN A 41 0.64 -31.52 37.21
CA ASN A 41 1.43 -31.66 38.40
C ASN A 41 2.93 -31.56 38.10
N ASN A 42 3.73 -31.25 39.13
CA ASN A 42 5.20 -31.19 39.12
C ASN A 42 5.82 -30.13 38.20
N PRO A 43 5.68 -28.84 38.46
CA PRO A 43 4.90 -28.19 39.56
C PRO A 43 3.41 -28.10 39.20
N ARG A 44 2.55 -27.86 40.20
CA ARG A 44 1.13 -27.69 39.96
C ARG A 44 0.86 -26.43 39.09
N ARG A 45 0.20 -26.64 37.95
CA ARG A 45 -0.13 -25.60 36.96
C ARG A 45 -1.54 -25.78 36.44
N LEU A 46 -2.23 -24.72 36.22
CA LEU A 46 -3.46 -24.72 35.43
C LEU A 46 -3.09 -24.53 33.94
N TYR A 47 -3.67 -25.31 33.06
CA TYR A 47 -3.67 -25.01 31.62
C TYR A 47 -5.07 -24.71 31.14
N ILE A 48 -5.17 -23.81 30.18
CA ILE A 48 -6.37 -23.52 29.42
C ILE A 48 -5.94 -23.55 27.95
N ASP A 49 -6.44 -24.52 27.21
CA ASP A 49 -6.22 -24.65 25.77
C ASP A 49 -7.46 -24.19 25.04
N VAL A 50 -7.32 -23.21 24.17
CA VAL A 50 -8.42 -22.59 23.45
C VAL A 50 -8.22 -22.74 21.96
N GLN A 51 -9.29 -22.99 21.23
CA GLN A 51 -9.24 -23.06 19.77
C GLN A 51 -8.59 -21.79 19.20
N LYS A 52 -7.62 -21.97 18.31
CA LYS A 52 -6.70 -20.92 17.85
C LYS A 52 -7.28 -19.98 16.77
N ASP A 53 -8.58 -19.97 16.54
CA ASP A 53 -9.18 -18.99 15.63
C ASP A 53 -9.45 -17.68 16.37
N TYR A 54 -9.05 -16.55 15.76
CA TYR A 54 -9.21 -15.23 16.35
C TYR A 54 -9.40 -14.14 15.29
N GLU A 55 -10.02 -13.05 15.67
CA GLU A 55 -10.14 -11.85 14.87
C GLU A 55 -10.23 -10.64 15.81
N TYR A 56 -9.28 -9.70 15.67
CA TYR A 56 -9.26 -8.48 16.47
C TYR A 56 -8.51 -7.35 15.77
N SER A 57 -8.74 -6.14 16.22
CA SER A 57 -8.00 -4.96 15.78
C SER A 57 -7.47 -4.16 16.96
N ILE A 58 -6.30 -3.58 16.79
CA ILE A 58 -5.70 -2.61 17.70
C ILE A 58 -5.70 -1.26 16.98
N THR A 59 -6.39 -0.29 17.54
CA THR A 59 -6.51 1.05 16.98
C THR A 59 -5.68 2.03 17.79
N LYS A 60 -4.90 2.86 17.10
CA LYS A 60 -4.08 3.91 17.71
C LYS A 60 -4.24 5.22 16.93
N GLU A 61 -4.72 6.25 17.57
CA GLU A 61 -4.64 7.61 17.04
C GLU A 61 -3.18 8.08 17.12
N LEU A 62 -2.59 8.44 15.98
CA LEU A 62 -1.22 8.94 15.89
C LEU A 62 -1.19 10.47 16.07
N GLU A 63 -2.14 11.14 15.42
CA GLU A 63 -2.39 12.57 15.50
C GLU A 63 -3.81 12.88 15.00
N PRO A 64 -4.37 14.08 15.22
CA PRO A 64 -5.73 14.40 14.81
C PRO A 64 -5.99 14.13 13.34
N GLY A 65 -6.90 13.19 13.05
CA GLY A 65 -7.25 12.78 11.70
C GLY A 65 -6.31 11.75 11.06
N LEU A 66 -5.41 11.14 11.85
CA LEU A 66 -4.54 10.06 11.44
C LEU A 66 -4.62 8.90 12.42
N THR A 67 -5.19 7.79 12.01
CA THR A 67 -5.41 6.61 12.84
C THR A 67 -4.78 5.38 12.20
N GLN A 68 -3.97 4.67 12.97
CA GLN A 68 -3.43 3.37 12.61
C GLN A 68 -4.31 2.25 13.17
N ILE A 69 -4.63 1.26 12.35
CA ILE A 69 -5.38 0.06 12.74
C ILE A 69 -4.56 -1.16 12.35
N SER A 70 -4.15 -1.92 13.35
CA SER A 70 -3.50 -3.22 13.14
C SER A 70 -4.56 -4.31 13.27
N TYR A 71 -4.88 -4.98 12.18
CA TYR A 71 -5.86 -6.05 12.12
C TYR A 71 -5.15 -7.41 12.13
N TYR A 72 -5.64 -8.31 12.96
CA TYR A 72 -5.12 -9.66 13.11
C TYR A 72 -6.26 -10.66 13.02
N SER A 73 -6.09 -11.69 12.23
CA SER A 73 -7.01 -12.82 12.23
C SER A 73 -6.30 -14.14 12.04
N LYS A 74 -6.95 -15.19 12.55
CA LYS A 74 -6.59 -16.56 12.26
C LYS A 74 -7.88 -17.36 12.11
N LYS A 75 -8.07 -17.95 10.94
CA LYS A 75 -9.21 -18.82 10.63
C LYS A 75 -8.72 -20.10 9.98
N SER A 76 -9.11 -21.24 10.54
CA SER A 76 -8.71 -22.55 10.02
C SER A 76 -7.20 -22.72 9.83
N GLY A 77 -6.41 -22.18 10.75
CA GLY A 77 -4.95 -22.23 10.71
C GLY A 77 -4.28 -21.15 9.85
N VAL A 78 -5.02 -20.41 9.03
CA VAL A 78 -4.47 -19.34 8.21
C VAL A 78 -4.42 -18.03 9.01
N LYS A 79 -3.22 -17.51 9.22
CA LYS A 79 -2.99 -16.22 9.89
C LYS A 79 -3.02 -15.09 8.85
N GLN A 80 -3.66 -13.98 9.21
CA GLN A 80 -3.64 -12.73 8.44
C GLN A 80 -3.28 -11.57 9.37
N HIS A 81 -2.46 -10.67 8.86
CA HIS A 81 -2.13 -9.41 9.50
C HIS A 81 -2.21 -8.31 8.46
N ALA A 82 -3.02 -7.30 8.71
CA ALA A 82 -3.13 -6.13 7.88
C ALA A 82 -2.87 -4.86 8.70
N GLN A 83 -2.16 -3.92 8.10
CA GLN A 83 -1.99 -2.56 8.61
C GLN A 83 -2.85 -1.64 7.77
N LEU A 84 -3.74 -0.92 8.42
CA LEU A 84 -4.58 0.07 7.79
C LEU A 84 -4.25 1.44 8.39
N VAL A 85 -4.38 2.47 7.58
CA VAL A 85 -4.26 3.85 8.02
C VAL A 85 -5.48 4.62 7.53
N GLU A 86 -6.22 5.18 8.45
CA GLU A 86 -7.30 6.10 8.17
C GLU A 86 -6.76 7.53 8.19
N VAL A 87 -6.96 8.25 7.08
CA VAL A 87 -6.44 9.60 6.89
C VAL A 87 -7.59 10.55 6.56
N SER A 88 -7.77 11.58 7.38
CA SER A 88 -8.79 12.60 7.14
C SER A 88 -8.28 13.64 6.15
N PRO A 89 -8.97 13.86 5.00
CA PRO A 89 -8.58 14.87 4.01
C PRO A 89 -8.72 16.31 4.55
N LYS A 90 -9.36 16.49 5.71
CA LYS A 90 -9.43 17.79 6.40
C LYS A 90 -8.06 18.23 6.94
N TYR A 91 -7.21 17.28 7.34
CA TYR A 91 -5.93 17.55 7.99
C TYR A 91 -4.73 17.19 7.10
N PHE A 92 -4.89 16.29 6.15
CA PHE A 92 -3.82 15.74 5.34
C PHE A 92 -4.11 15.85 3.85
N LYS A 93 -3.06 15.94 3.05
CA LYS A 93 -3.11 15.90 1.59
C LYS A 93 -2.49 14.60 1.09
N PHE A 94 -3.08 14.02 0.07
CA PHE A 94 -2.48 12.92 -0.68
C PHE A 94 -1.53 13.49 -1.73
N VAL A 95 -0.27 13.06 -1.70
CA VAL A 95 0.75 13.53 -2.62
C VAL A 95 1.43 12.34 -3.28
N PRO A 96 1.27 12.12 -4.59
CA PRO A 96 2.02 11.12 -5.32
C PRO A 96 3.48 11.57 -5.46
N VAL A 97 4.41 10.65 -5.23
CA VAL A 97 5.85 10.91 -5.25
C VAL A 97 6.55 9.90 -6.16
N LEU A 98 7.45 10.38 -7.02
CA LEU A 98 8.28 9.52 -7.86
C LEU A 98 9.57 9.13 -7.12
N GLY A 99 10.10 7.93 -7.45
CA GLY A 99 11.31 7.42 -6.81
C GLY A 99 12.55 8.31 -6.98
N GLY A 100 12.61 9.11 -8.03
CA GLY A 100 13.67 10.10 -8.26
C GLY A 100 13.32 11.52 -7.79
N GLY A 101 12.19 11.70 -7.13
CA GLY A 101 11.61 13.00 -6.78
C GLY A 101 10.91 13.66 -7.97
N ASP A 102 11.66 14.15 -8.91
CA ASP A 102 11.19 14.82 -10.12
C ASP A 102 11.11 13.92 -11.37
N LYS A 103 11.54 12.67 -11.27
CA LYS A 103 11.58 11.70 -12.38
C LYS A 103 11.34 10.27 -11.94
N MET A 104 11.00 9.44 -12.89
CA MET A 104 10.83 8.00 -12.67
C MET A 104 12.17 7.36 -12.29
N ALA A 105 12.19 6.74 -11.13
CA ALA A 105 13.33 5.95 -10.62
C ALA A 105 12.82 4.97 -9.56
N LYS A 106 13.64 3.98 -9.19
CA LYS A 106 13.38 3.10 -8.05
C LYS A 106 13.94 3.68 -6.78
N ASN A 107 13.16 3.62 -5.72
CA ASN A 107 13.60 3.99 -4.39
C ASN A 107 12.78 3.26 -3.32
N THR A 108 13.19 3.34 -2.06
CA THR A 108 12.41 2.83 -0.93
C THR A 108 11.27 3.80 -0.59
N VAL A 109 10.17 3.27 -0.05
CA VAL A 109 9.05 4.11 0.40
C VAL A 109 9.50 5.12 1.44
N SER A 110 10.36 4.73 2.39
CA SER A 110 10.88 5.66 3.41
C SER A 110 11.70 6.80 2.81
N ALA A 111 12.59 6.53 1.86
CA ALA A 111 13.35 7.60 1.19
C ALA A 111 12.44 8.52 0.34
N MET A 112 11.39 7.96 -0.25
CA MET A 112 10.41 8.77 -0.99
C MET A 112 9.56 9.64 -0.07
N SER A 113 9.21 9.14 1.13
CA SER A 113 8.46 9.91 2.12
C SER A 113 9.21 11.15 2.60
N ASP A 114 10.54 11.07 2.67
CA ASP A 114 11.40 12.18 3.09
C ASP A 114 11.35 13.36 2.10
N TYR A 115 11.09 13.12 0.81
CA TYR A 115 10.99 14.20 -0.18
C TYR A 115 9.85 15.19 0.10
N VAL A 116 8.81 14.75 0.78
CA VAL A 116 7.60 15.55 1.07
C VAL A 116 7.29 15.63 2.56
N ASN A 117 8.20 15.15 3.42
CA ASN A 117 7.99 15.05 4.86
C ASN A 117 6.63 14.40 5.19
N ALA A 118 6.38 13.23 4.61
CA ALA A 118 5.09 12.56 4.74
C ALA A 118 4.89 12.00 6.15
N ALA A 119 3.70 12.18 6.71
CA ALA A 119 3.30 11.54 7.96
C ALA A 119 3.10 10.02 7.79
N VAL A 120 2.64 9.61 6.60
CA VAL A 120 2.46 8.23 6.20
C VAL A 120 2.82 8.08 4.72
N ALA A 121 3.42 6.98 4.35
CA ALA A 121 3.72 6.66 2.97
C ALA A 121 3.51 5.17 2.67
N GLU A 122 3.04 4.90 1.47
CA GLU A 122 2.78 3.56 0.98
C GLU A 122 3.14 3.48 -0.51
N ASN A 123 3.53 2.31 -0.99
CA ASN A 123 3.74 2.10 -2.43
C ASN A 123 2.41 1.96 -3.15
N ALA A 124 2.23 2.73 -4.22
CA ALA A 124 0.94 2.85 -4.91
C ALA A 124 0.89 2.08 -6.24
N SER A 125 1.91 2.22 -7.09
CA SER A 125 1.87 1.70 -8.46
C SER A 125 2.72 0.44 -8.65
N TYR A 126 2.28 -0.46 -9.52
CA TYR A 126 3.14 -1.50 -10.05
C TYR A 126 4.23 -0.89 -10.94
N PHE A 127 5.40 -1.53 -10.98
CA PHE A 127 6.53 -1.11 -11.81
C PHE A 127 7.28 -2.32 -12.38
N GLY A 128 7.96 -2.10 -13.50
CA GLY A 128 8.76 -3.11 -14.16
C GLY A 128 10.14 -3.34 -13.56
N SER A 129 10.94 -4.17 -14.20
CA SER A 129 12.34 -4.41 -13.81
C SER A 129 13.21 -3.16 -13.94
N GLY A 130 12.86 -2.24 -14.85
CA GLY A 130 13.47 -0.92 -15.01
C GLY A 130 12.85 0.12 -14.07
N LYS A 131 12.53 1.29 -14.60
CA LYS A 131 11.89 2.41 -13.89
C LYS A 131 10.45 2.65 -14.33
N GLU A 132 9.97 1.87 -15.28
CA GLU A 132 8.65 2.01 -15.90
C GLU A 132 7.54 1.74 -14.88
N LEU A 133 6.59 2.66 -14.82
CA LEU A 133 5.36 2.51 -14.05
C LEU A 133 4.29 1.85 -14.93
N TYR A 134 3.52 0.94 -14.34
CA TYR A 134 2.41 0.29 -15.02
C TYR A 134 1.10 1.01 -14.71
N GLY A 135 0.37 1.34 -15.77
CA GLY A 135 -0.86 2.09 -15.69
C GLY A 135 -0.67 3.60 -15.85
N VAL A 136 -1.77 4.33 -15.76
CA VAL A 136 -1.77 5.78 -15.88
C VAL A 136 -1.31 6.39 -14.55
N THR A 137 -0.24 7.19 -14.62
CA THR A 137 0.21 8.00 -13.50
C THR A 137 0.17 9.46 -13.89
N LYS A 138 -0.54 10.27 -13.08
CA LYS A 138 -0.69 11.70 -13.27
C LYS A 138 -0.35 12.43 -11.98
N ILE A 139 0.52 13.43 -12.06
CA ILE A 139 0.98 14.21 -10.91
C ILE A 139 0.81 15.68 -11.20
N ALA A 140 0.07 16.40 -10.35
CA ALA A 140 -0.19 17.82 -10.50
C ALA A 140 -0.73 18.25 -11.90
N GLY A 141 -1.46 17.36 -12.53
CA GLY A 141 -2.01 17.60 -13.88
C GLY A 141 -1.17 17.00 -15.02
N ASP A 142 0.10 16.72 -14.80
CA ASP A 142 1.01 16.18 -15.80
C ASP A 142 0.94 14.66 -15.88
N LEU A 143 0.92 14.13 -17.10
CA LEU A 143 1.04 12.70 -17.35
C LEU A 143 2.50 12.26 -17.18
N VAL A 144 2.71 11.31 -16.28
CA VAL A 144 4.02 10.71 -16.00
C VAL A 144 4.19 9.37 -16.71
N SER A 145 3.12 8.58 -16.73
CA SER A 145 3.12 7.26 -17.36
C SER A 145 1.72 6.90 -17.85
N SER A 146 1.66 6.14 -18.91
CA SER A 146 0.41 5.59 -19.46
C SER A 146 0.57 4.15 -19.93
N MET A 147 1.64 3.47 -19.50
CA MET A 147 2.01 2.15 -19.97
C MET A 147 1.03 1.06 -19.51
N TYR A 148 0.70 0.20 -20.46
CA TYR A 148 0.04 -1.10 -20.27
C TYR A 148 -1.31 -1.09 -19.53
N LEU A 149 -2.39 -1.24 -20.26
CA LEU A 149 -3.70 -1.65 -19.79
C LEU A 149 -4.51 -0.63 -18.97
N THR A 150 -5.80 -0.63 -19.22
CA THR A 150 -6.80 -0.08 -18.31
C THR A 150 -6.71 -0.81 -16.98
N ARG A 151 -6.57 -0.06 -15.90
CA ARG A 151 -6.52 -0.59 -14.53
C ARG A 151 -7.31 0.30 -13.60
N THR A 152 -7.85 -0.30 -12.55
CA THR A 152 -8.38 0.46 -11.43
C THR A 152 -7.24 1.26 -10.81
N GLY A 153 -7.44 2.55 -10.70
CA GLY A 153 -6.51 3.50 -10.11
C GLY A 153 -7.12 4.22 -8.93
N PHE A 154 -6.26 4.70 -8.04
CA PHE A 154 -6.60 5.67 -7.02
C PHE A 154 -6.13 7.06 -7.46
N GLY A 155 -6.94 8.07 -7.23
CA GLY A 155 -6.60 9.46 -7.51
C GLY A 155 -7.29 10.43 -6.57
N VAL A 156 -6.87 11.67 -6.64
CA VAL A 156 -7.54 12.79 -5.97
C VAL A 156 -7.91 13.81 -7.05
N LEU A 157 -9.17 14.16 -7.12
CA LEU A 157 -9.70 15.14 -8.07
C LEU A 157 -9.26 16.56 -7.69
N ALA A 158 -9.46 17.51 -8.58
CA ALA A 158 -9.05 18.90 -8.37
C ALA A 158 -9.74 19.57 -7.17
N ASP A 159 -10.91 19.08 -6.78
CA ASP A 159 -11.65 19.54 -5.59
C ASP A 159 -11.23 18.83 -4.29
N GLY A 160 -10.25 17.94 -4.35
CA GLY A 160 -9.77 17.14 -3.21
C GLY A 160 -10.53 15.83 -2.98
N THR A 161 -11.53 15.52 -3.81
CA THR A 161 -12.33 14.30 -3.65
C THR A 161 -11.51 13.06 -4.04
N PRO A 162 -11.40 12.03 -3.17
CA PRO A 162 -10.80 10.76 -3.55
C PRO A 162 -11.62 10.05 -4.63
N TYR A 163 -10.92 9.42 -5.57
CA TYR A 163 -11.49 8.65 -6.67
C TYR A 163 -10.85 7.27 -6.75
N ILE A 164 -11.68 6.24 -6.87
CA ILE A 164 -11.23 4.89 -7.21
C ILE A 164 -12.06 4.42 -8.40
N GLY A 165 -11.40 4.03 -9.48
CA GLY A 165 -12.08 3.55 -10.67
C GLY A 165 -11.11 3.21 -11.80
N ASP A 166 -11.65 2.71 -12.90
CA ASP A 166 -10.84 2.33 -14.03
C ASP A 166 -10.32 3.57 -14.79
N VAL A 167 -9.03 3.54 -15.05
CA VAL A 167 -8.31 4.62 -15.74
C VAL A 167 -7.65 4.06 -16.99
N SER A 168 -7.88 4.72 -18.12
CA SER A 168 -7.28 4.40 -19.40
C SER A 168 -6.59 5.62 -20.01
N TYR A 169 -5.70 5.36 -20.95
CA TYR A 169 -5.02 6.38 -21.73
C TYR A 169 -5.33 6.22 -23.22
N SER A 170 -5.50 7.34 -23.89
CA SER A 170 -5.57 7.43 -25.33
C SER A 170 -4.84 8.70 -25.77
N GLY A 171 -3.98 8.59 -26.75
CA GLY A 171 -3.20 9.70 -27.29
C GLY A 171 -3.06 9.65 -28.80
N ILE A 172 -3.03 10.81 -29.45
CA ILE A 172 -2.85 10.97 -30.88
C ILE A 172 -1.81 12.06 -31.12
N VAL A 173 -0.84 11.78 -32.00
CA VAL A 173 0.01 12.81 -32.60
C VAL A 173 -0.60 13.23 -33.93
N GLN A 174 -0.99 14.47 -34.02
CA GLN A 174 -1.55 15.05 -35.27
C GLN A 174 -0.42 15.60 -36.12
N SER A 175 -0.43 15.26 -37.42
CA SER A 175 0.55 15.74 -38.37
C SER A 175 -0.10 16.10 -39.70
N LYS A 176 0.65 16.83 -40.55
CA LYS A 176 0.20 17.17 -41.93
C LYS A 176 -0.04 15.93 -42.80
N ASN A 177 0.57 14.82 -42.44
CA ASN A 177 0.52 13.55 -43.18
C ASN A 177 -0.49 12.55 -42.57
N GLY A 178 -1.29 12.98 -41.61
CA GLY A 178 -2.28 12.18 -40.91
C GLY A 178 -1.95 11.99 -39.41
N ASP A 179 -2.91 11.46 -38.71
CA ASP A 179 -2.84 11.22 -37.28
C ASP A 179 -2.21 9.87 -36.97
N VAL A 180 -1.39 9.84 -35.93
CA VAL A 180 -0.74 8.60 -35.46
C VAL A 180 -1.12 8.36 -34.00
N TYR A 181 -1.63 7.17 -33.69
CA TYR A 181 -1.94 6.77 -32.34
C TYR A 181 -0.68 6.52 -31.52
N VAL A 182 -0.69 7.05 -30.31
CA VAL A 182 0.40 6.88 -29.35
C VAL A 182 0.20 5.59 -28.57
N SER A 183 1.21 4.73 -28.61
CA SER A 183 1.20 3.43 -27.92
C SER A 183 1.39 3.57 -26.41
N GLY A 184 2.05 4.63 -25.96
CA GLY A 184 2.27 4.89 -24.55
C GLY A 184 3.17 6.10 -24.28
N LEU A 185 3.31 6.41 -22.99
CA LEU A 185 4.11 7.51 -22.48
C LEU A 185 5.17 6.98 -21.51
N ASN A 186 6.43 7.39 -21.70
CA ASN A 186 7.56 7.10 -20.82
C ASN A 186 7.80 5.61 -20.53
N GLY A 187 7.59 4.78 -21.53
CA GLY A 187 7.81 3.35 -21.44
C GLY A 187 8.87 2.81 -22.40
N THR A 188 9.10 1.51 -22.34
CA THR A 188 9.97 0.83 -23.28
C THR A 188 9.32 0.77 -24.68
N ARG A 189 10.02 1.28 -25.67
CA ARG A 189 9.59 1.20 -27.07
C ARG A 189 9.66 -0.25 -27.55
N THR A 190 8.60 -0.69 -28.20
CA THR A 190 8.57 -1.95 -28.96
C THR A 190 8.55 -1.66 -30.45
N SER A 191 8.81 -2.68 -31.28
CA SER A 191 8.69 -2.56 -32.75
C SER A 191 7.31 -2.03 -33.14
N ASP A 192 7.28 -1.19 -34.17
CA ASP A 192 6.05 -0.61 -34.74
C ASP A 192 5.17 0.16 -33.72
N SER A 193 5.78 0.70 -32.67
CA SER A 193 5.11 1.52 -31.65
C SER A 193 5.53 2.98 -31.71
N VAL A 194 4.59 3.86 -31.40
CA VAL A 194 4.85 5.29 -31.19
C VAL A 194 4.84 5.58 -29.70
N MET A 195 5.98 5.95 -29.17
CA MET A 195 6.17 6.25 -27.74
C MET A 195 6.48 7.71 -27.55
N LEU A 196 5.72 8.38 -26.65
CA LEU A 196 6.07 9.72 -26.20
C LEU A 196 7.02 9.65 -25.01
N TYR A 197 7.93 10.62 -24.93
CA TYR A 197 8.80 10.81 -23.80
C TYR A 197 8.75 12.26 -23.32
N ASN A 198 8.78 12.46 -22.03
CA ASN A 198 8.85 13.78 -21.42
C ASN A 198 9.90 13.81 -20.28
N GLN A 199 10.01 14.95 -19.58
CA GLN A 199 11.01 15.17 -18.53
C GLN A 199 11.01 14.11 -17.42
N TYR A 200 9.88 13.48 -17.14
CA TYR A 200 9.78 12.45 -16.09
C TYR A 200 10.52 11.15 -16.43
N TYR A 201 10.77 10.89 -17.72
CA TYR A 201 11.54 9.72 -18.14
C TYR A 201 13.04 9.90 -17.84
N GLY A 202 13.53 11.12 -17.92
CA GLY A 202 14.92 11.50 -17.68
C GLY A 202 15.58 12.18 -18.87
N LYS A 203 16.90 12.26 -18.87
CA LYS A 203 17.69 13.02 -19.86
C LYS A 203 17.85 12.34 -21.22
N SER A 204 17.52 11.06 -21.31
CA SER A 204 17.65 10.27 -22.54
C SER A 204 16.50 9.28 -22.64
N THR A 205 16.01 9.12 -23.85
CA THR A 205 14.98 8.10 -24.19
C THR A 205 15.55 6.68 -24.12
N GLY A 206 16.85 6.53 -24.21
CA GLY A 206 17.53 5.23 -24.21
C GLY A 206 17.21 4.39 -25.44
N THR A 207 16.67 5.00 -26.48
CA THR A 207 16.35 4.31 -27.74
C THR A 207 17.64 4.08 -28.57
N ASP A 208 17.61 3.05 -29.40
CA ASP A 208 18.65 2.74 -30.40
C ASP A 208 18.35 3.45 -31.73
N ASN A 209 19.17 3.18 -32.74
CA ASN A 209 19.02 3.77 -34.07
C ASN A 209 18.00 3.06 -34.97
N SER A 210 17.17 2.17 -34.43
CA SER A 210 16.22 1.38 -35.21
C SER A 210 14.92 2.10 -35.53
N GLY A 211 14.76 3.36 -35.12
CA GLY A 211 13.55 4.15 -35.31
C GLY A 211 13.83 5.60 -35.68
N ILE A 212 12.74 6.36 -35.83
CA ILE A 212 12.78 7.79 -36.07
C ILE A 212 12.39 8.50 -34.77
N GLU A 213 13.18 9.47 -34.37
CA GLU A 213 12.95 10.28 -33.18
C GLU A 213 12.68 11.74 -33.57
N TYR A 214 11.54 12.26 -33.06
CA TYR A 214 11.18 13.67 -33.22
C TYR A 214 11.37 14.36 -31.89
N VAL A 215 12.14 15.41 -31.88
CA VAL A 215 12.38 16.24 -30.70
C VAL A 215 11.69 17.57 -30.86
N VAL A 216 10.82 17.92 -29.91
CA VAL A 216 10.25 19.26 -29.80
C VAL A 216 11.33 20.17 -29.27
N LYS A 217 11.61 21.26 -30.00
CA LYS A 217 12.49 22.34 -29.55
C LYS A 217 11.62 23.56 -29.27
N ASP A 218 11.88 24.20 -28.16
CA ASP A 218 11.32 25.51 -27.81
C ASP A 218 11.83 26.59 -28.75
#